data_b54dad31fa0718526a524b08b95cdba1
#
_entry.id   b54dad31fa0718526a524b08b95cdba1
#
_cell.length_a   1.000
_cell.length_b   1.000
_cell.length_c   1.000
_cell.angle_alpha   90.00
_cell.angle_beta   90.00
_cell.angle_gamma   90.00
#
_symmetry.space_group_name_H-M   'P 1'
#
loop_
_entity.id
_entity.type
_entity.pdbx_description
1 polymer ?
#
loop_
_entity_poly.entity_id
_entity_poly.type
_entity_poly.pdbx_seq_one_letter_code
_entity_poly.pdbx_strand_id
1 'polypeptide(L)'
;IRGCFLSHELVDAFPVHRVILDQGKLREIYVTHRNGQFGEQWGELSDPGIASYFRSMGIALQEGQKAEVNLPALEWMESVARCLQRGFALTIDYGYPAEELYAPHRREGTLLCYFHHGASDNPYERLGEQDITSHVNFTSLIRKGEEVGLHFTGLVPQYRFLIGLGILEQMETLGRATSELEGLKLRLSLKHLIEPEMGMGEVFKVLVQHKGVDHPQLDGLRDLGSISWPASGEGDRRLG
;
A
#
# COMPACT_ATOMS: atom_id res chain seq x y z
N ILE A 1 -9.94 -18.95 -13.30
CA ILE A 1 -10.64 -18.84 -12.00
C ILE A 1 -11.87 -17.98 -12.19
N ARG A 2 -12.98 -18.34 -11.54
CA ARG A 2 -14.15 -17.49 -11.30
C ARG A 2 -14.27 -17.28 -9.81
N GLY A 3 -14.08 -16.02 -9.32
CA GLY A 3 -14.03 -15.74 -7.90
C GLY A 3 -13.25 -14.48 -7.57
N CYS A 4 -12.50 -14.50 -6.48
CA CYS A 4 -11.74 -13.36 -6.00
C CYS A 4 -10.29 -13.73 -5.74
N PHE A 5 -9.36 -12.91 -6.21
CA PHE A 5 -8.00 -12.84 -5.72
C PHE A 5 -7.95 -11.80 -4.61
N LEU A 6 -7.44 -12.19 -3.46
CA LEU A 6 -7.20 -11.30 -2.33
C LEU A 6 -5.72 -11.34 -1.97
N SER A 7 -5.07 -10.19 -1.98
CA SER A 7 -3.72 -9.99 -1.48
C SER A 7 -3.74 -8.96 -0.35
N HIS A 8 -2.96 -9.22 0.69
CA HIS A 8 -2.80 -8.34 1.84
C HIS A 8 -1.33 -8.34 2.24
N GLU A 9 -0.70 -7.17 2.25
CA GLU A 9 0.74 -7.00 2.49
C GLU A 9 1.57 -7.99 1.65
N LEU A 10 1.36 -7.97 0.34
CA LEU A 10 2.05 -8.82 -0.61
C LEU A 10 2.93 -8.01 -1.56
N VAL A 11 2.39 -6.92 -2.08
CA VAL A 11 3.02 -6.15 -3.16
C VAL A 11 4.14 -5.27 -2.63
N ASP A 12 4.02 -4.79 -1.39
CA ASP A 12 5.03 -4.02 -0.67
C ASP A 12 6.35 -4.78 -0.47
N ALA A 13 6.26 -6.11 -0.34
CA ALA A 13 7.40 -7.01 -0.13
C ALA A 13 8.07 -7.50 -1.43
N PHE A 14 7.57 -7.11 -2.61
CA PHE A 14 8.22 -7.47 -3.86
C PHE A 14 9.55 -6.72 -4.05
N PRO A 15 10.53 -7.33 -4.72
CA PRO A 15 11.79 -6.67 -5.01
C PRO A 15 11.56 -5.43 -5.88
N VAL A 16 12.30 -4.37 -5.60
CA VAL A 16 12.20 -3.09 -6.30
C VAL A 16 13.54 -2.67 -6.88
N HIS A 17 13.48 -1.96 -8.01
CA HIS A 17 14.60 -1.17 -8.47
C HIS A 17 14.60 0.16 -7.74
N ARG A 18 15.71 0.55 -7.15
CA ARG A 18 15.89 1.88 -6.57
C ARG A 18 16.57 2.78 -7.58
N VAL A 19 16.05 3.96 -7.74
CA VAL A 19 16.56 4.93 -8.71
C VAL A 19 16.79 6.30 -8.06
N ILE A 20 17.60 7.12 -8.72
CA ILE A 20 17.83 8.51 -8.38
C ILE A 20 17.87 9.35 -9.65
N LEU A 21 17.36 10.57 -9.60
CA LEU A 21 17.63 11.54 -10.65
C LEU A 21 18.93 12.27 -10.33
N ASP A 22 19.97 12.07 -11.16
CA ASP A 22 21.30 12.63 -10.99
C ASP A 22 21.75 13.35 -12.27
N GLN A 23 22.04 14.63 -12.16
CA GLN A 23 22.43 15.52 -13.28
C GLN A 23 21.45 15.44 -14.47
N GLY A 24 20.14 15.41 -14.16
CA GLY A 24 19.06 15.33 -15.16
C GLY A 24 18.93 13.95 -15.80
N LYS A 25 19.64 12.92 -15.32
CA LYS A 25 19.54 11.53 -15.80
C LYS A 25 19.01 10.62 -14.71
N LEU A 26 18.09 9.73 -15.08
CA LEU A 26 17.65 8.67 -14.21
C LEU A 26 18.76 7.61 -14.12
N ARG A 27 19.24 7.36 -12.90
CA ARG A 27 20.27 6.37 -12.57
C ARG A 27 19.67 5.30 -11.68
N GLU A 28 20.13 4.06 -11.81
CA GLU A 28 19.79 2.99 -10.88
C GLU A 28 20.78 2.89 -9.75
N ILE A 29 20.29 2.63 -8.53
CA ILE A 29 21.09 2.48 -7.32
C ILE A 29 21.38 1.01 -7.12
N TYR A 30 22.62 0.61 -7.33
CA TYR A 30 23.12 -0.74 -7.16
C TYR A 30 23.74 -0.93 -5.80
N VAL A 31 23.50 -2.10 -5.20
CA VAL A 31 24.19 -2.51 -3.98
C VAL A 31 25.59 -3.00 -4.33
N THR A 32 26.59 -2.52 -3.61
CA THR A 32 27.97 -2.95 -3.73
C THR A 32 28.46 -3.55 -2.41
N HIS A 33 29.45 -4.43 -2.48
CA HIS A 33 30.11 -4.97 -1.30
C HIS A 33 31.62 -4.78 -1.42
N ARG A 34 32.23 -4.01 -0.52
CA ARG A 34 33.68 -3.76 -0.48
C ARG A 34 34.17 -3.80 0.95
N ASN A 35 35.28 -4.50 1.18
CA ASN A 35 35.95 -4.61 2.50
C ASN A 35 35.00 -5.07 3.62
N GLY A 36 34.07 -5.99 3.32
CA GLY A 36 33.11 -6.50 4.31
C GLY A 36 31.92 -5.58 4.59
N GLN A 37 31.78 -4.47 3.86
CA GLN A 37 30.68 -3.53 4.02
C GLN A 37 29.84 -3.40 2.76
N PHE A 38 28.52 -3.30 2.92
CA PHE A 38 27.61 -2.93 1.86
C PHE A 38 27.59 -1.42 1.64
N GLY A 39 27.37 -1.03 0.40
CA GLY A 39 27.26 0.38 0.00
C GLY A 39 26.44 0.50 -1.27
N GLU A 40 26.27 1.70 -1.74
CA GLU A 40 25.49 2.00 -2.95
C GLU A 40 26.41 2.58 -4.03
N GLN A 41 26.10 2.27 -5.28
CA GLN A 41 26.73 2.84 -6.46
C GLN A 41 25.66 3.13 -7.51
N TRP A 42 25.72 4.28 -8.14
CA TRP A 42 24.80 4.65 -9.21
C TRP A 42 25.31 4.18 -10.56
N GLY A 43 24.40 3.65 -11.38
CA GLY A 43 24.72 3.11 -12.69
C GLY A 43 23.63 3.40 -13.73
N GLU A 44 23.83 2.86 -14.92
CA GLU A 44 22.81 2.87 -15.95
C GLU A 44 21.64 1.96 -15.54
N LEU A 45 20.44 2.21 -16.08
CA LEU A 45 19.26 1.39 -15.78
C LEU A 45 19.47 -0.05 -16.27
N SER A 46 19.18 -1.02 -15.43
CA SER A 46 19.24 -2.46 -15.78
C SER A 46 18.11 -2.89 -16.71
N ASP A 47 16.99 -2.19 -16.64
CA ASP A 47 15.79 -2.49 -17.43
C ASP A 47 15.21 -1.19 -18.03
N PRO A 48 14.93 -1.15 -19.35
CA PRO A 48 14.27 -0.01 -19.98
C PRO A 48 12.84 0.24 -19.47
N GLY A 49 12.21 -0.77 -18.87
CA GLY A 49 10.93 -0.67 -18.17
C GLY A 49 10.93 0.36 -17.07
N ILE A 50 12.06 0.58 -16.38
CA ILE A 50 12.20 1.55 -15.30
C ILE A 50 11.88 2.98 -15.80
N ALA A 51 12.48 3.40 -16.91
CA ALA A 51 12.21 4.71 -17.49
C ALA A 51 10.79 4.79 -18.06
N SER A 52 10.28 3.71 -18.63
CA SER A 52 8.92 3.63 -19.16
C SER A 52 7.87 3.70 -18.06
N TYR A 53 8.17 3.15 -16.87
CA TYR A 53 7.31 3.19 -15.69
C TYR A 53 6.93 4.64 -15.31
N PHE A 54 7.91 5.52 -15.12
CA PHE A 54 7.64 6.93 -14.80
C PHE A 54 6.94 7.66 -15.95
N ARG A 55 7.39 7.44 -17.18
CA ARG A 55 6.83 8.08 -18.38
C ARG A 55 5.36 7.72 -18.56
N SER A 56 4.98 6.47 -18.34
CA SER A 56 3.59 6.00 -18.49
C SER A 56 2.63 6.72 -17.56
N MET A 57 3.10 7.19 -16.41
CA MET A 57 2.30 7.87 -15.40
C MET A 57 2.44 9.41 -15.45
N GLY A 58 3.31 9.95 -16.33
CA GLY A 58 3.59 11.39 -16.40
C GLY A 58 4.37 11.91 -15.19
N ILE A 59 5.10 11.04 -14.48
CA ILE A 59 5.89 11.42 -13.30
C ILE A 59 7.29 11.87 -13.72
N ALA A 60 7.73 12.98 -13.14
CA ALA A 60 9.09 13.48 -13.23
C ALA A 60 9.68 13.64 -11.83
N LEU A 61 10.78 12.96 -11.56
CA LEU A 61 11.51 13.10 -10.29
C LEU A 61 12.27 14.45 -10.28
N GLN A 62 12.53 14.94 -9.09
CA GLN A 62 13.40 16.10 -8.89
C GLN A 62 14.88 15.67 -8.78
N GLU A 63 15.77 16.62 -9.05
CA GLU A 63 17.21 16.40 -8.90
C GLU A 63 17.56 15.92 -7.48
N GLY A 64 18.28 14.80 -7.40
CA GLY A 64 18.65 14.12 -6.15
C GLY A 64 17.52 13.36 -5.48
N GLN A 65 16.32 13.27 -6.08
CA GLN A 65 15.22 12.48 -5.53
C GLN A 65 15.44 11.00 -5.83
N LYS A 66 15.33 10.17 -4.79
CA LYS A 66 15.30 8.71 -4.89
C LYS A 66 13.87 8.20 -4.96
N ALA A 67 13.69 7.05 -5.59
CA ALA A 67 12.38 6.41 -5.73
C ALA A 67 12.54 4.90 -5.96
N GLU A 68 11.48 4.15 -5.64
CA GLU A 68 11.36 2.73 -5.92
C GLU A 68 10.48 2.50 -7.16
N VAL A 69 10.85 1.50 -7.95
CA VAL A 69 10.11 1.01 -9.12
C VAL A 69 9.87 -0.48 -8.97
N ASN A 70 8.62 -0.86 -8.81
CA ASN A 70 8.20 -2.24 -8.60
C ASN A 70 7.71 -2.86 -9.92
N LEU A 71 8.64 -3.33 -10.77
CA LEU A 71 8.29 -4.02 -12.02
C LEU A 71 7.65 -5.40 -11.75
N PRO A 72 8.11 -6.19 -10.76
CA PRO A 72 7.46 -7.45 -10.41
C PRO A 72 5.98 -7.33 -10.05
N ALA A 73 5.55 -6.21 -9.49
CA ALA A 73 4.14 -5.96 -9.21
C ALA A 73 3.30 -5.88 -10.49
N LEU A 74 3.85 -5.35 -11.57
CA LEU A 74 3.19 -5.30 -12.88
C LEU A 74 3.06 -6.70 -13.49
N GLU A 75 4.10 -7.52 -13.39
CA GLU A 75 4.11 -8.91 -13.85
C GLU A 75 3.12 -9.77 -13.05
N TRP A 76 3.05 -9.53 -11.74
CA TRP A 76 2.06 -10.17 -10.87
C TRP A 76 0.63 -9.81 -11.31
N MET A 77 0.35 -8.53 -11.60
CA MET A 77 -0.95 -8.08 -12.08
C MET A 77 -1.33 -8.76 -13.41
N GLU A 78 -0.39 -8.93 -14.34
CA GLU A 78 -0.61 -9.71 -15.57
C GLU A 78 -0.99 -11.17 -15.26
N SER A 79 -0.30 -11.77 -14.29
CA SER A 79 -0.56 -13.15 -13.88
C SER A 79 -1.94 -13.32 -13.27
N VAL A 80 -2.37 -12.38 -12.42
CA VAL A 80 -3.74 -12.32 -11.87
C VAL A 80 -4.76 -12.19 -13.00
N ALA A 81 -4.54 -11.25 -13.93
CA ALA A 81 -5.45 -11.02 -15.06
C ALA A 81 -5.60 -12.25 -15.97
N ARG A 82 -4.49 -12.96 -16.19
CA ARG A 82 -4.47 -14.20 -16.99
C ARG A 82 -5.26 -15.33 -16.32
N CYS A 83 -5.16 -15.43 -14.99
CA CYS A 83 -5.83 -16.46 -14.21
C CYS A 83 -7.30 -16.16 -13.93
N LEU A 84 -7.67 -14.88 -13.76
CA LEU A 84 -9.03 -14.47 -13.49
C LEU A 84 -9.85 -14.42 -14.79
N GLN A 85 -10.89 -15.25 -14.87
CA GLN A 85 -11.86 -15.25 -15.98
C GLN A 85 -13.05 -14.32 -15.68
N ARG A 86 -13.55 -14.37 -14.44
CA ARG A 86 -14.67 -13.55 -13.96
C ARG A 86 -14.61 -13.34 -12.46
N GLY A 87 -14.72 -12.10 -12.02
CA GLY A 87 -14.76 -11.75 -10.61
C GLY A 87 -13.88 -10.56 -10.28
N PHE A 88 -13.22 -10.60 -9.12
CA PHE A 88 -12.52 -9.45 -8.55
C PHE A 88 -11.06 -9.77 -8.20
N ALA A 89 -10.23 -8.75 -8.24
CA ALA A 89 -8.91 -8.71 -7.62
C ALA A 89 -8.93 -7.58 -6.58
N LEU A 90 -8.68 -7.94 -5.31
CA LEU A 90 -8.56 -7.01 -4.19
C LEU A 90 -7.10 -6.99 -3.73
N THR A 91 -6.50 -5.82 -3.76
CA THR A 91 -5.14 -5.60 -3.22
C THR A 91 -5.25 -4.65 -2.04
N ILE A 92 -4.93 -5.16 -0.85
CA ILE A 92 -4.89 -4.41 0.40
C ILE A 92 -3.43 -4.23 0.76
N ASP A 93 -2.97 -2.99 0.74
CA ASP A 93 -1.57 -2.69 0.95
C ASP A 93 -1.39 -1.22 1.35
N TYR A 94 -0.20 -0.86 1.83
CA TYR A 94 0.11 0.53 2.12
C TYR A 94 0.86 1.19 0.97
N GLY A 95 0.45 2.41 0.65
CA GLY A 95 0.99 3.13 -0.49
C GLY A 95 0.11 4.29 -0.93
N TYR A 96 0.41 4.79 -2.11
CA TYR A 96 -0.19 6.02 -2.62
C TYR A 96 -0.43 5.97 -4.13
N PRO A 97 -1.30 6.84 -4.66
CA PRO A 97 -1.26 7.20 -6.08
C PRO A 97 0.11 7.78 -6.45
N ALA A 98 0.50 7.63 -7.72
CA ALA A 98 1.84 8.01 -8.19
C ALA A 98 2.22 9.47 -7.88
N GLU A 99 1.28 10.41 -8.03
CA GLU A 99 1.53 11.84 -7.78
C GLU A 99 1.93 12.11 -6.32
N GLU A 100 1.33 11.38 -5.39
CA GLU A 100 1.63 11.49 -3.97
C GLU A 100 2.87 10.67 -3.60
N LEU A 101 3.02 9.47 -4.15
CA LEU A 101 4.16 8.59 -3.88
C LEU A 101 5.49 9.24 -4.29
N TYR A 102 5.50 9.91 -5.44
CA TYR A 102 6.68 10.57 -5.97
C TYR A 102 6.67 12.09 -5.77
N ALA A 103 5.88 12.57 -4.82
CA ALA A 103 5.82 13.99 -4.49
C ALA A 103 7.20 14.55 -4.09
N PRO A 104 7.50 15.82 -4.42
CA PRO A 104 8.82 16.42 -4.23
C PRO A 104 9.39 16.37 -2.80
N HIS A 105 8.54 16.29 -1.80
CA HIS A 105 8.95 16.19 -0.39
C HIS A 105 9.44 14.78 -0.01
N ARG A 106 9.13 13.74 -0.78
CA ARG A 106 9.59 12.35 -0.57
C ARG A 106 10.93 12.13 -1.27
N ARG A 107 12.00 12.73 -0.74
CA ARG A 107 13.30 12.76 -1.42
C ARG A 107 14.06 11.44 -1.35
N GLU A 108 13.85 10.65 -0.31
CA GLU A 108 14.63 9.42 -0.05
C GLU A 108 13.89 8.14 -0.51
N GLY A 109 12.71 8.28 -1.13
CA GLY A 109 11.83 7.16 -1.47
C GLY A 109 11.01 6.69 -0.28
N THR A 110 10.62 5.42 -0.30
CA THR A 110 9.72 4.82 0.70
C THR A 110 10.21 3.47 1.22
N LEU A 111 11.44 3.06 0.85
CA LEU A 111 12.01 1.80 1.32
C LEU A 111 12.17 1.84 2.83
N LEU A 112 11.63 0.83 3.51
CA LEU A 112 11.62 0.73 4.95
C LEU A 112 11.87 -0.72 5.38
N CYS A 113 12.59 -0.89 6.46
CA CYS A 113 12.95 -2.18 7.01
C CYS A 113 12.29 -2.36 8.38
N TYR A 114 11.82 -3.56 8.68
CA TYR A 114 11.19 -3.90 9.96
C TYR A 114 11.91 -5.05 10.65
N PHE A 115 12.25 -4.85 11.91
CA PHE A 115 12.81 -5.88 12.79
C PHE A 115 12.22 -5.77 14.20
N HIS A 116 11.57 -6.82 14.69
CA HIS A 116 10.93 -6.84 16.02
C HIS A 116 10.09 -5.60 16.32
N HIS A 117 9.23 -5.18 15.36
CA HIS A 117 8.36 -3.99 15.42
C HIS A 117 9.11 -2.64 15.40
N GLY A 118 10.43 -2.63 15.25
CA GLY A 118 11.22 -1.42 15.01
C GLY A 118 11.38 -1.15 13.53
N ALA A 119 11.18 0.10 13.11
CA ALA A 119 11.42 0.53 11.74
C ALA A 119 12.84 1.10 11.58
N SER A 120 13.48 0.83 10.44
CA SER A 120 14.81 1.34 10.06
C SER A 120 14.82 1.65 8.56
N ASP A 121 15.57 2.64 8.15
CA ASP A 121 15.80 2.99 6.73
C ASP A 121 17.06 2.32 6.15
N ASN A 122 17.76 1.50 6.95
CA ASN A 122 19.00 0.86 6.53
C ASN A 122 18.79 -0.61 6.12
N PRO A 123 18.70 -0.91 4.81
CA PRO A 123 18.50 -2.27 4.33
C PRO A 123 19.74 -3.17 4.47
N TYR A 124 20.91 -2.60 4.85
CA TYR A 124 22.19 -3.31 4.95
C TYR A 124 22.51 -3.80 6.37
N GLU A 125 21.67 -3.48 7.32
CA GLU A 125 21.72 -4.08 8.65
C GLU A 125 20.91 -5.38 8.70
N ARG A 126 21.25 -6.27 9.62
CA ARG A 126 20.47 -7.49 9.92
C ARG A 126 20.04 -8.27 8.68
N LEU A 127 20.98 -8.51 7.78
CA LEU A 127 20.72 -9.21 6.51
C LEU A 127 20.07 -10.58 6.74
N GLY A 128 18.91 -10.77 6.13
CA GLY A 128 18.12 -12.01 6.29
C GLY A 128 17.32 -12.09 7.60
N GLU A 129 17.32 -11.05 8.44
CA GLU A 129 16.60 -11.01 9.72
C GLU A 129 15.54 -9.90 9.77
N GLN A 130 15.50 -9.01 8.80
CA GLN A 130 14.54 -7.91 8.70
C GLN A 130 13.70 -8.02 7.42
N ASP A 131 12.47 -7.59 7.49
CA ASP A 131 11.61 -7.40 6.32
C ASP A 131 11.99 -6.09 5.63
N ILE A 132 12.14 -6.12 4.32
CA ILE A 132 12.40 -4.93 3.50
C ILE A 132 11.17 -4.68 2.64
N THR A 133 10.58 -3.51 2.77
CA THR A 133 9.34 -3.15 2.12
C THR A 133 9.44 -1.80 1.41
N SER A 134 8.54 -1.54 0.49
CA SER A 134 8.35 -0.24 -0.14
C SER A 134 6.88 0.06 -0.34
N HIS A 135 6.49 1.32 -0.33
CA HIS A 135 5.10 1.69 -0.56
C HIS A 135 4.64 1.34 -1.97
N VAL A 136 3.43 0.80 -2.05
CA VAL A 136 2.82 0.38 -3.31
C VAL A 136 2.38 1.59 -4.13
N ASN A 137 2.71 1.60 -5.40
CA ASN A 137 2.20 2.56 -6.38
C ASN A 137 0.87 2.05 -6.96
N PHE A 138 -0.24 2.49 -6.39
CA PHE A 138 -1.55 2.05 -6.85
C PHE A 138 -1.89 2.53 -8.26
N THR A 139 -1.37 3.68 -8.71
CA THR A 139 -1.56 4.13 -10.10
C THR A 139 -0.96 3.15 -11.09
N SER A 140 0.21 2.58 -10.80
CA SER A 140 0.85 1.60 -11.68
C SER A 140 0.05 0.30 -11.78
N LEU A 141 -0.49 -0.19 -10.64
CA LEU A 141 -1.34 -1.38 -10.61
C LEU A 141 -2.65 -1.17 -11.37
N ILE A 142 -3.30 -0.01 -11.20
CA ILE A 142 -4.53 0.35 -11.92
C ILE A 142 -4.27 0.37 -13.42
N ARG A 143 -3.24 1.10 -13.88
CA ARG A 143 -2.91 1.19 -15.30
C ARG A 143 -2.57 -0.16 -15.90
N LYS A 144 -1.73 -0.93 -15.22
CA LYS A 144 -1.36 -2.27 -15.68
C LYS A 144 -2.58 -3.19 -15.74
N GLY A 145 -3.44 -3.12 -14.74
CA GLY A 145 -4.70 -3.86 -14.73
C GLY A 145 -5.57 -3.55 -15.95
N GLU A 146 -5.79 -2.28 -16.25
CA GLU A 146 -6.56 -1.86 -17.43
C GLU A 146 -5.94 -2.37 -18.74
N GLU A 147 -4.62 -2.29 -18.88
CA GLU A 147 -3.91 -2.83 -20.06
C GLU A 147 -4.14 -4.32 -20.28
N VAL A 148 -4.32 -5.09 -19.21
CA VAL A 148 -4.46 -6.56 -19.26
C VAL A 148 -5.89 -7.06 -19.02
N GLY A 149 -6.87 -6.12 -18.99
CA GLY A 149 -8.31 -6.43 -18.91
C GLY A 149 -8.84 -6.66 -17.50
N LEU A 150 -8.17 -6.10 -16.48
CA LEU A 150 -8.69 -5.92 -15.12
C LEU A 150 -9.17 -4.47 -14.99
N HIS A 151 -10.47 -4.25 -15.02
CA HIS A 151 -11.05 -2.91 -14.97
C HIS A 151 -11.08 -2.35 -13.56
N PHE A 152 -10.75 -1.08 -13.43
CA PHE A 152 -10.80 -0.36 -12.16
C PHE A 152 -12.22 -0.30 -11.61
N THR A 153 -12.39 -0.63 -10.33
CA THR A 153 -13.67 -0.51 -9.61
C THR A 153 -13.59 0.57 -8.54
N GLY A 154 -12.49 0.64 -7.80
CA GLY A 154 -12.28 1.66 -6.79
C GLY A 154 -10.97 1.53 -6.04
N LEU A 155 -10.54 2.63 -5.44
CA LEU A 155 -9.41 2.72 -4.52
C LEU A 155 -9.83 3.59 -3.34
N VAL A 156 -9.89 3.00 -2.15
CA VAL A 156 -10.32 3.69 -0.93
C VAL A 156 -9.40 3.34 0.24
N PRO A 157 -9.29 4.20 1.27
CA PRO A 157 -8.67 3.82 2.53
C PRO A 157 -9.34 2.60 3.15
N GLN A 158 -8.56 1.75 3.82
CA GLN A 158 -9.05 0.51 4.42
C GLN A 158 -10.20 0.76 5.40
N TYR A 159 -10.13 1.82 6.21
CA TYR A 159 -11.19 2.12 7.16
C TYR A 159 -12.54 2.37 6.47
N ARG A 160 -12.54 3.09 5.34
CA ARG A 160 -13.77 3.34 4.57
C ARG A 160 -14.34 2.05 4.01
N PHE A 161 -13.47 1.20 3.48
CA PHE A 161 -13.89 -0.11 2.95
C PHE A 161 -14.52 -0.97 4.04
N LEU A 162 -13.90 -1.06 5.22
CA LEU A 162 -14.42 -1.84 6.34
C LEU A 162 -15.73 -1.29 6.92
N ILE A 163 -15.84 0.04 7.03
CA ILE A 163 -17.11 0.68 7.45
C ILE A 163 -18.20 0.43 6.41
N GLY A 164 -17.86 0.52 5.12
CA GLY A 164 -18.78 0.17 4.03
C GLY A 164 -19.30 -1.27 4.12
N LEU A 165 -18.48 -2.20 4.55
CA LEU A 165 -18.86 -3.59 4.81
C LEU A 165 -19.63 -3.82 6.12
N GLY A 166 -19.88 -2.77 6.93
CA GLY A 166 -20.68 -2.88 8.16
C GLY A 166 -19.87 -3.35 9.38
N ILE A 167 -18.57 -3.06 9.46
CA ILE A 167 -17.73 -3.50 10.59
C ILE A 167 -18.22 -2.94 11.93
N LEU A 168 -18.82 -1.74 11.94
CA LEU A 168 -19.31 -1.10 13.16
C LEU A 168 -20.51 -1.85 13.75
N GLU A 169 -21.48 -2.27 12.90
CA GLU A 169 -22.64 -3.07 13.28
C GLU A 169 -22.23 -4.44 13.78
N GLN A 170 -21.22 -5.04 13.16
CA GLN A 170 -20.67 -6.32 13.60
C GLN A 170 -19.97 -6.20 14.97
N MET A 171 -19.25 -5.11 15.20
CA MET A 171 -18.64 -4.81 16.50
C MET A 171 -19.66 -4.74 17.63
N GLU A 172 -20.79 -4.04 17.41
CA GLU A 172 -21.86 -3.95 18.40
C GLU A 172 -22.45 -5.35 18.71
N THR A 173 -22.70 -6.12 17.67
CA THR A 173 -23.27 -7.47 17.80
C THR A 173 -22.33 -8.40 18.58
N LEU A 174 -21.05 -8.43 18.24
CA LEU A 174 -20.05 -9.24 18.92
C LEU A 174 -19.82 -8.75 20.36
N GLY A 175 -19.79 -7.44 20.58
CA GLY A 175 -19.64 -6.87 21.92
C GLY A 175 -20.78 -7.20 22.88
N ARG A 176 -22.00 -7.46 22.38
CA ARG A 176 -23.13 -7.92 23.17
C ARG A 176 -23.09 -9.42 23.47
N ALA A 177 -22.38 -10.20 22.65
CA ALA A 177 -22.28 -11.65 22.75
C ALA A 177 -21.07 -12.13 23.57
N THR A 178 -20.15 -11.26 23.94
CA THR A 178 -18.91 -11.57 24.65
C THR A 178 -18.90 -10.98 26.07
N SER A 179 -17.94 -11.42 26.90
CA SER A 179 -17.71 -10.80 28.20
C SER A 179 -17.28 -9.35 28.05
N GLU A 180 -17.51 -8.53 29.09
CA GLU A 180 -17.16 -7.11 29.08
C GLU A 180 -15.68 -6.85 28.72
N LEU A 181 -14.78 -7.66 29.27
CA LEU A 181 -13.33 -7.57 29.00
C LEU A 181 -12.99 -7.94 27.57
N GLU A 182 -13.57 -9.00 27.02
CA GLU A 182 -13.38 -9.41 25.62
C GLU A 182 -13.96 -8.39 24.66
N GLY A 183 -15.14 -7.87 24.96
CA GLY A 183 -15.77 -6.79 24.19
C GLY A 183 -14.92 -5.50 24.19
N LEU A 184 -14.26 -5.18 25.29
CA LEU A 184 -13.32 -4.03 25.35
C LEU A 184 -12.07 -4.29 24.46
N LYS A 185 -11.46 -5.47 24.59
CA LYS A 185 -10.30 -5.84 23.74
C LYS A 185 -10.64 -5.80 22.28
N LEU A 186 -11.79 -6.34 21.88
CA LEU A 186 -12.28 -6.30 20.50
C LEU A 186 -12.44 -4.86 19.99
N ARG A 187 -13.08 -3.99 20.78
CA ARG A 187 -13.24 -2.57 20.43
C ARG A 187 -11.91 -1.85 20.25
N LEU A 188 -10.93 -2.10 21.14
CA LEU A 188 -9.60 -1.49 21.03
C LEU A 188 -8.85 -1.98 19.79
N SER A 189 -8.88 -3.27 19.48
CA SER A 189 -8.24 -3.82 18.28
C SER A 189 -8.86 -3.28 17.00
N LEU A 190 -10.20 -3.21 16.94
CA LEU A 190 -10.90 -2.68 15.78
C LEU A 190 -10.72 -1.18 15.64
N LYS A 191 -10.70 -0.43 16.75
CA LYS A 191 -10.37 0.99 16.73
C LYS A 191 -9.00 1.21 16.06
N HIS A 192 -7.97 0.47 16.46
CA HIS A 192 -6.65 0.57 15.84
C HIS A 192 -6.66 0.27 14.33
N LEU A 193 -7.50 -0.67 13.90
CA LEU A 193 -7.61 -1.07 12.49
C LEU A 193 -8.30 0.00 11.62
N ILE A 194 -9.29 0.73 12.19
CA ILE A 194 -10.14 1.67 11.43
C ILE A 194 -9.85 3.15 11.71
N GLU A 195 -9.07 3.48 12.74
CA GLU A 195 -8.78 4.89 13.10
C GLU A 195 -7.83 5.52 12.08
N PRO A 196 -8.20 6.66 11.44
CA PRO A 196 -7.38 7.28 10.41
C PRO A 196 -6.08 7.89 10.93
N GLU A 197 -6.13 8.63 12.05
CA GLU A 197 -5.02 9.46 12.50
C GLU A 197 -3.95 8.71 13.30
N MET A 198 -4.36 7.76 14.13
CA MET A 198 -3.47 7.01 15.03
C MET A 198 -3.46 5.50 14.76
N GLY A 199 -4.26 5.03 13.81
CA GLY A 199 -4.39 3.63 13.42
C GLY A 199 -3.87 3.34 12.01
N MET A 200 -4.10 2.13 11.56
CA MET A 200 -3.69 1.65 10.23
C MET A 200 -4.71 2.01 9.14
N GLY A 201 -5.86 2.59 9.50
CA GLY A 201 -7.01 2.73 8.60
C GLY A 201 -6.76 3.62 7.37
N GLU A 202 -5.97 4.70 7.51
CA GLU A 202 -5.64 5.60 6.40
C GLU A 202 -4.40 5.15 5.64
N VAL A 203 -3.43 4.52 6.30
CA VAL A 203 -2.17 4.08 5.71
C VAL A 203 -2.40 2.98 4.68
N PHE A 204 -3.27 2.03 4.99
CA PHE A 204 -3.69 0.98 4.08
C PHE A 204 -4.77 1.47 3.11
N LYS A 205 -4.62 1.04 1.85
CA LYS A 205 -5.62 1.26 0.79
C LYS A 205 -6.16 -0.09 0.31
N VAL A 206 -7.39 -0.08 -0.15
CA VAL A 206 -8.01 -1.23 -0.81
C VAL A 206 -8.24 -0.85 -2.26
N LEU A 207 -7.45 -1.45 -3.15
CA LEU A 207 -7.66 -1.41 -4.59
C LEU A 207 -8.57 -2.56 -4.98
N VAL A 208 -9.65 -2.25 -5.67
CA VAL A 208 -10.56 -3.25 -6.25
C VAL A 208 -10.54 -3.11 -7.76
N GLN A 209 -10.26 -4.21 -8.44
CA GLN A 209 -10.37 -4.35 -9.89
C GLN A 209 -11.28 -5.53 -10.23
N HIS A 210 -11.90 -5.54 -11.40
CA HIS A 210 -12.80 -6.61 -11.81
C HIS A 210 -12.54 -7.08 -13.24
N LYS A 211 -13.03 -8.27 -13.56
CA LYS A 211 -13.04 -8.83 -14.92
C LYS A 211 -14.33 -9.60 -15.19
N GLY A 212 -14.94 -9.35 -16.34
CA GLY A 212 -16.14 -10.08 -16.78
C GLY A 212 -17.36 -9.86 -15.88
N VAL A 213 -17.41 -8.78 -15.10
CA VAL A 213 -18.55 -8.38 -14.27
C VAL A 213 -19.08 -7.06 -14.80
N ASP A 214 -20.38 -7.00 -15.12
CA ASP A 214 -21.01 -5.80 -15.61
C ASP A 214 -21.46 -4.93 -14.43
N HIS A 215 -21.10 -3.64 -14.44
CA HIS A 215 -21.48 -2.63 -13.44
C HIS A 215 -21.32 -3.10 -12.00
N PRO A 216 -20.08 -3.47 -11.56
CA PRO A 216 -19.86 -3.98 -10.21
C PRO A 216 -20.21 -2.93 -9.17
N GLN A 217 -21.00 -3.32 -8.16
CA GLN A 217 -21.30 -2.53 -6.99
C GLN A 217 -20.89 -3.32 -5.76
N LEU A 218 -20.04 -2.72 -4.92
CA LEU A 218 -19.54 -3.32 -3.69
C LEU A 218 -19.83 -2.40 -2.51
N ASP A 219 -20.37 -2.96 -1.43
CA ASP A 219 -20.68 -2.21 -0.20
C ASP A 219 -19.45 -1.51 0.37
N GLY A 220 -18.27 -2.14 0.30
CA GLY A 220 -17.01 -1.55 0.73
C GLY A 220 -16.57 -0.30 -0.05
N LEU A 221 -17.14 -0.05 -1.25
CA LEU A 221 -16.84 1.10 -2.09
C LEU A 221 -17.97 2.14 -2.12
N ARG A 222 -19.06 1.92 -1.36
CA ARG A 222 -20.18 2.87 -1.32
C ARG A 222 -19.73 4.24 -0.80
N ASP A 223 -20.33 5.30 -1.29
CA ASP A 223 -20.10 6.63 -0.76
C ASP A 223 -20.67 6.74 0.66
N LEU A 224 -19.80 6.93 1.62
CA LEU A 224 -20.14 7.08 3.04
C LEU A 224 -20.29 8.55 3.46
N GLY A 225 -20.13 9.49 2.52
CA GLY A 225 -20.09 10.92 2.84
C GLY A 225 -18.93 11.28 3.79
N SER A 226 -19.14 12.32 4.60
CA SER A 226 -18.22 12.67 5.69
C SER A 226 -18.47 11.76 6.90
N ILE A 227 -17.49 10.93 7.26
CA ILE A 227 -17.55 10.12 8.47
C ILE A 227 -17.10 11.00 9.62
N SER A 228 -18.01 11.36 10.55
CA SER A 228 -17.65 12.00 11.79
C SER A 228 -17.21 10.93 12.81
N TRP A 229 -15.96 10.97 13.21
CA TRP A 229 -15.48 10.15 14.32
C TRP A 229 -16.02 10.73 15.63
N PRO A 230 -16.49 9.89 16.58
CA PRO A 230 -16.75 10.38 17.91
C PRO A 230 -15.42 10.94 18.45
N ALA A 231 -15.41 12.23 18.83
CA ALA A 231 -14.26 12.87 19.43
C ALA A 231 -13.74 11.98 20.54
N SER A 232 -12.44 11.69 20.53
CA SER A 232 -11.76 10.98 21.62
C SER A 232 -12.12 11.70 22.91
N GLY A 233 -12.90 11.04 23.78
CA GLY A 233 -13.51 11.64 24.93
C GLY A 233 -12.50 12.48 25.71
N GLU A 234 -12.76 13.77 25.83
CA GLU A 234 -12.15 14.60 26.86
C GLU A 234 -12.46 13.93 28.19
N GLY A 235 -11.47 13.28 28.76
CA GLY A 235 -11.54 12.77 30.10
C GLY A 235 -11.91 13.91 31.01
N ASP A 236 -13.06 13.78 31.64
CA ASP A 236 -13.60 14.67 32.68
C ASP A 236 -12.54 14.93 33.76
N ARG A 237 -11.73 15.98 33.57
CA ARG A 237 -10.88 16.52 34.64
C ARG A 237 -11.74 17.41 35.54
N ARG A 238 -12.67 16.81 36.25
CA ARG A 238 -13.25 17.37 37.46
C ARG A 238 -12.94 16.41 38.60
N LEU A 239 -11.78 16.56 39.19
CA LEU A 239 -11.57 16.25 40.58
C LEU A 239 -11.06 17.55 41.25
N GLY A 240 -11.90 18.05 42.14
CA GLY A 240 -11.70 19.19 42.98
C GLY A 240 -10.55 19.07 44.00
#